data_0befdd2fccdffe16415899786ebb7538
#
_entry.id   0befdd2fccdffe16415899786ebb7538
#
_cell.length_a   1.000
_cell.length_b   1.000
_cell.length_c   1.000
_cell.angle_alpha   90.00
_cell.angle_beta   90.00
_cell.angle_gamma   90.00
#
_symmetry.space_group_name_H-M   'P 1'
#
loop_
_entity.id
_entity.type
_entity.pdbx_description
1 polymer ?
#
loop_
_entity_poly.entity_id
_entity_poly.type
_entity_poly.pdbx_seq_one_letter_code
_entity_poly.pdbx_strand_id
1 'polypeptide(L)'
;MTSSPVIRKLALDHLAPLLHRSPNSFSTNVARVVRRLLGEGACDAQSVADHFHIDRRTLNRRLEHEGASFSTILQEVRVEVVRRALDGSDCTLTQVADAAGFESLSAFSRWFQRSFGCTASGWRAHQEGMPLVRASAQAGSMPMLSNSASRWWQ
;
A
#
# COMPACT_ATOMS: atom_id res chain seq x y z
N MET A 1 19.02 -4.66 -15.64
CA MET A 1 17.79 -4.34 -14.89
C MET A 1 17.88 -4.91 -13.49
N THR A 2 18.52 -4.20 -12.63
CA THR A 2 18.70 -4.59 -11.23
C THR A 2 17.71 -3.81 -10.39
N SER A 3 16.52 -4.37 -10.20
CA SER A 3 15.68 -3.97 -9.10
C SER A 3 16.49 -4.17 -7.82
N SER A 4 16.62 -3.13 -7.01
CA SER A 4 17.30 -3.23 -5.72
C SER A 4 16.75 -4.45 -4.97
N PRO A 5 17.60 -5.33 -4.42
CA PRO A 5 17.16 -6.53 -3.72
C PRO A 5 16.24 -6.21 -2.53
N VAL A 6 16.39 -5.04 -1.93
CA VAL A 6 15.55 -4.54 -0.84
C VAL A 6 14.12 -4.27 -1.34
N ILE A 7 13.98 -3.65 -2.50
CA ILE A 7 12.68 -3.33 -3.11
C ILE A 7 11.96 -4.62 -3.52
N ARG A 8 12.70 -5.58 -4.07
CA ARG A 8 12.17 -6.89 -4.44
C ARG A 8 11.73 -7.68 -3.21
N LYS A 9 12.49 -7.64 -2.14
CA LYS A 9 12.16 -8.30 -0.87
C LYS A 9 10.92 -7.67 -0.23
N LEU A 10 10.84 -6.33 -0.13
CA LEU A 10 9.65 -5.65 0.40
C LEU A 10 8.40 -5.93 -0.44
N ALA A 11 8.52 -5.89 -1.76
CA ALA A 11 7.41 -6.20 -2.65
C ALA A 11 6.96 -7.67 -2.51
N LEU A 12 7.90 -8.60 -2.35
CA LEU A 12 7.60 -10.01 -2.13
C LEU A 12 7.01 -10.28 -0.75
N ASP A 13 7.51 -9.63 0.29
CA ASP A 13 7.00 -9.77 1.66
C ASP A 13 5.56 -9.22 1.79
N HIS A 14 5.21 -8.19 1.04
CA HIS A 14 3.84 -7.65 1.00
C HIS A 14 2.91 -8.40 0.03
N LEU A 15 3.45 -9.08 -0.97
CA LEU A 15 2.66 -9.86 -1.94
C LEU A 15 2.50 -11.33 -1.53
N ALA A 16 3.40 -11.86 -0.70
CA ALA A 16 3.34 -13.25 -0.25
C ALA A 16 1.99 -13.63 0.40
N PRO A 17 1.37 -12.79 1.26
CA PRO A 17 0.06 -13.09 1.82
C PRO A 17 -1.05 -13.14 0.77
N LEU A 18 -0.95 -12.37 -0.32
CA LEU A 18 -1.94 -12.36 -1.41
C LEU A 18 -1.90 -13.65 -2.25
N LEU A 19 -0.72 -14.23 -2.40
CA LEU A 19 -0.50 -15.44 -3.20
C LEU A 19 -1.04 -16.72 -2.52
N HIS A 20 -1.21 -16.69 -1.20
CA HIS A 20 -1.69 -17.83 -0.41
C HIS A 20 -3.18 -17.77 -0.07
N ARG A 21 -3.88 -16.70 -0.47
CA ARG A 21 -5.32 -16.60 -0.22
C ARG A 21 -6.11 -17.38 -1.24
N SER A 22 -7.04 -18.19 -0.76
CA SER A 22 -8.02 -18.83 -1.64
C SER A 22 -8.78 -17.77 -2.45
N PRO A 23 -9.01 -17.96 -3.74
CA PRO A 23 -9.72 -16.99 -4.57
C PRO A 23 -11.13 -16.66 -4.08
N ASN A 24 -11.72 -17.51 -3.25
CA ASN A 24 -13.04 -17.33 -2.67
C ASN A 24 -13.03 -17.00 -1.17
N SER A 25 -11.88 -16.65 -0.57
CA SER A 25 -11.83 -16.27 0.83
C SER A 25 -12.52 -14.93 1.09
N PHE A 26 -13.02 -14.74 2.32
CA PHE A 26 -13.63 -13.46 2.70
C PHE A 26 -12.62 -12.31 2.60
N SER A 27 -11.39 -12.54 3.02
CA SER A 27 -10.30 -11.55 2.90
C SER A 27 -10.01 -11.15 1.43
N THR A 28 -10.10 -12.07 0.48
CA THR A 28 -9.98 -11.78 -0.96
C THR A 28 -11.14 -10.89 -1.44
N ASN A 29 -12.35 -11.17 -1.02
CA ASN A 29 -13.51 -10.33 -1.35
C ASN A 29 -13.39 -8.93 -0.74
N VAL A 30 -12.94 -8.84 0.50
CA VAL A 30 -12.63 -7.55 1.16
C VAL A 30 -11.57 -6.77 0.39
N ALA A 31 -10.48 -7.40 -0.04
CA ALA A 31 -9.44 -6.75 -0.84
C ALA A 31 -9.99 -6.20 -2.17
N ARG A 32 -10.92 -6.91 -2.80
CA ARG A 32 -11.59 -6.44 -4.02
C ARG A 32 -12.43 -5.19 -3.78
N VAL A 33 -13.18 -5.15 -2.68
CA VAL A 33 -13.99 -3.99 -2.28
C VAL A 33 -13.09 -2.82 -1.91
N VAL A 34 -12.05 -3.05 -1.13
CA VAL A 34 -11.04 -2.03 -0.77
C VAL A 34 -10.43 -1.39 -2.01
N ARG A 35 -10.04 -2.19 -3.01
CA ARG A 35 -9.49 -1.68 -4.27
C ARG A 35 -10.46 -0.75 -5.00
N ARG A 36 -11.73 -1.08 -5.01
CA ARG A 36 -12.77 -0.24 -5.61
C ARG A 36 -12.96 1.07 -4.83
N LEU A 37 -13.13 0.99 -3.51
CA LEU A 37 -13.37 2.14 -2.65
C LEU A 37 -12.16 3.09 -2.58
N LEU A 38 -10.94 2.60 -2.73
CA LEU A 38 -9.75 3.45 -2.85
C LEU A 38 -9.84 4.40 -4.04
N GLY A 39 -10.29 3.91 -5.19
CA GLY A 39 -10.51 4.74 -6.38
C GLY A 39 -11.62 5.79 -6.22
N GLU A 40 -12.56 5.57 -5.29
CA GLU A 40 -13.64 6.48 -4.96
C GLU A 40 -13.28 7.47 -3.83
N GLY A 41 -12.11 7.34 -3.23
CA GLY A 41 -11.60 8.21 -2.15
C GLY A 41 -12.26 7.99 -0.79
N ALA A 42 -13.05 6.93 -0.61
CA ALA A 42 -13.85 6.68 0.59
C ALA A 42 -13.57 5.30 1.19
N CYS A 43 -12.29 4.95 1.35
CA CYS A 43 -11.92 3.63 1.84
C CYS A 43 -11.61 3.63 3.34
N ASP A 44 -12.59 3.27 4.14
CA ASP A 44 -12.44 2.96 5.56
C ASP A 44 -13.10 1.61 5.92
N ALA A 45 -12.85 1.13 7.12
CA ALA A 45 -13.38 -0.16 7.58
C ALA A 45 -14.90 -0.16 7.68
N GLN A 46 -15.52 0.99 7.94
CA GLN A 46 -16.98 1.12 8.02
C GLN A 46 -17.60 0.99 6.63
N SER A 47 -17.08 1.73 5.65
CA SER A 47 -17.56 1.65 4.26
C SER A 47 -17.46 0.24 3.68
N VAL A 48 -16.40 -0.48 4.02
CA VAL A 48 -16.26 -1.88 3.62
C VAL A 48 -17.27 -2.79 4.33
N ALA A 49 -17.49 -2.60 5.62
CA ALA A 49 -18.47 -3.36 6.39
C ALA A 49 -19.90 -3.12 5.85
N ASP A 50 -20.24 -1.87 5.54
CA ASP A 50 -21.53 -1.48 4.95
C ASP A 50 -21.75 -2.14 3.58
N HIS A 51 -20.69 -2.25 2.78
CA HIS A 51 -20.77 -2.97 1.49
C HIS A 51 -21.18 -4.44 1.65
N PHE A 52 -20.73 -5.08 2.73
CA PHE A 52 -21.10 -6.47 3.04
C PHE A 52 -22.37 -6.58 3.91
N HIS A 53 -23.05 -5.49 4.22
CA HIS A 53 -24.20 -5.42 5.12
C HIS A 53 -23.94 -6.06 6.50
N ILE A 54 -22.75 -5.84 7.04
CA ILE A 54 -22.30 -6.28 8.36
C ILE A 54 -21.76 -5.11 9.16
N ASP A 55 -21.67 -5.28 10.48
CA ASP A 55 -21.00 -4.30 11.31
C ASP A 55 -19.46 -4.46 11.25
N ARG A 56 -18.74 -3.38 11.61
CA ARG A 56 -17.27 -3.33 11.63
C ARG A 56 -16.66 -4.43 12.51
N ARG A 57 -17.31 -4.76 13.63
CA ARG A 57 -16.84 -5.82 14.54
C ARG A 57 -16.89 -7.19 13.87
N THR A 58 -17.98 -7.48 13.18
CA THR A 58 -18.17 -8.71 12.41
C THR A 58 -17.17 -8.80 11.26
N LEU A 59 -16.89 -7.68 10.57
CA LEU A 59 -15.86 -7.60 9.54
C LEU A 59 -14.50 -8.03 10.11
N ASN A 60 -14.07 -7.40 11.19
CA ASN A 60 -12.78 -7.68 11.82
C ASN A 60 -12.71 -9.14 12.30
N ARG A 61 -13.75 -9.65 12.97
CA ARG A 61 -13.80 -11.04 13.46
C ARG A 61 -13.66 -12.05 12.32
N ARG A 62 -14.32 -11.83 11.18
CA ARG A 62 -14.22 -12.70 10.01
C ARG A 62 -12.82 -12.68 9.39
N LEU A 63 -12.20 -11.51 9.33
CA LEU A 63 -10.83 -11.37 8.84
C LEU A 63 -9.83 -12.04 9.78
N GLU A 64 -9.96 -11.85 11.09
CA GLU A 64 -9.11 -12.50 12.11
C GLU A 64 -9.20 -14.03 12.01
N HIS A 65 -10.38 -14.57 11.72
CA HIS A 65 -10.57 -16.00 11.53
C HIS A 65 -9.77 -16.55 10.33
N GLU A 66 -9.52 -15.73 9.35
CA GLU A 66 -8.65 -16.04 8.20
C GLU A 66 -7.18 -15.62 8.42
N GLY A 67 -6.82 -15.17 9.62
CA GLY A 67 -5.48 -14.68 9.93
C GLY A 67 -5.13 -13.34 9.26
N ALA A 68 -6.14 -12.55 8.88
CA ALA A 68 -6.01 -11.26 8.22
C ALA A 68 -6.52 -10.12 9.09
N SER A 69 -6.16 -8.88 8.76
CA SER A 69 -6.75 -7.68 9.32
C SER A 69 -7.11 -6.70 8.21
N PHE A 70 -8.08 -5.82 8.47
CA PHE A 70 -8.42 -4.76 7.52
C PHE A 70 -7.22 -3.88 7.17
N SER A 71 -6.42 -3.49 8.18
CA SER A 71 -5.22 -2.66 7.98
C SER A 71 -4.19 -3.34 7.07
N THR A 72 -3.97 -4.63 7.24
CA THR A 72 -3.06 -5.40 6.38
C THR A 72 -3.56 -5.45 4.96
N ILE A 73 -4.86 -5.75 4.76
CA ILE A 73 -5.47 -5.79 3.43
C ILE A 73 -5.40 -4.42 2.73
N LEU A 74 -5.72 -3.35 3.45
CA LEU A 74 -5.64 -1.99 2.93
C LEU A 74 -4.21 -1.65 2.49
N GLN A 75 -3.21 -2.00 3.30
CA GLN A 75 -1.80 -1.80 2.98
C GLN A 75 -1.40 -2.56 1.71
N GLU A 76 -1.74 -3.83 1.61
CA GLU A 76 -1.44 -4.67 0.45
C GLU A 76 -2.08 -4.12 -0.83
N VAL A 77 -3.35 -3.72 -0.76
CA VAL A 77 -4.06 -3.15 -1.90
C VAL A 77 -3.46 -1.81 -2.31
N ARG A 78 -3.08 -0.95 -1.36
CA ARG A 78 -2.38 0.31 -1.66
C ARG A 78 -1.06 0.08 -2.38
N VAL A 79 -0.25 -0.86 -1.91
CA VAL A 79 1.01 -1.24 -2.58
C VAL A 79 0.75 -1.71 -4.01
N GLU A 80 -0.25 -2.55 -4.22
CA GLU A 80 -0.62 -3.04 -5.56
C GLU A 80 -1.06 -1.90 -6.48
N VAL A 81 -1.96 -1.03 -6.02
CA VAL A 81 -2.50 0.11 -6.78
C VAL A 81 -1.37 1.07 -7.17
N VAL A 82 -0.54 1.45 -6.20
CA VAL A 82 0.58 2.37 -6.42
C VAL A 82 1.59 1.79 -7.41
N ARG A 83 1.93 0.52 -7.25
CA ARG A 83 2.87 -0.15 -8.15
C ARG A 83 2.36 -0.16 -9.59
N ARG A 84 1.10 -0.52 -9.81
CA ARG A 84 0.47 -0.51 -11.14
C ARG A 84 0.43 0.90 -11.75
N ALA A 85 0.11 1.91 -10.93
CA ALA A 85 0.05 3.29 -11.38
C ALA A 85 1.44 3.85 -11.74
N LEU A 86 2.48 3.42 -11.03
CA LEU A 86 3.87 3.81 -11.33
C LEU A 86 4.45 3.07 -12.54
N ASP A 87 4.03 1.83 -12.78
CA ASP A 87 4.44 1.06 -13.98
C ASP A 87 3.82 1.63 -15.25
N GLY A 88 2.65 2.29 -15.16
CA GLY A 88 2.06 3.09 -16.23
C GLY A 88 2.66 4.50 -16.21
N SER A 89 3.51 4.81 -17.15
CA SER A 89 4.38 6.01 -17.18
C SER A 89 3.68 7.37 -17.20
N ASP A 90 2.36 7.44 -17.37
CA ASP A 90 1.66 8.70 -17.64
C ASP A 90 1.01 9.36 -16.42
N CYS A 91 1.01 8.70 -15.25
CA CYS A 91 0.39 9.24 -14.04
C CYS A 91 1.33 10.16 -13.26
N THR A 92 0.86 11.32 -12.84
CA THR A 92 1.60 12.16 -11.88
C THR A 92 1.59 11.52 -10.47
N LEU A 93 2.55 11.88 -9.63
CA LEU A 93 2.58 11.38 -8.25
C LEU A 93 1.34 11.78 -7.45
N THR A 94 0.74 12.93 -7.76
CA THR A 94 -0.54 13.35 -7.17
C THR A 94 -1.67 12.40 -7.56
N GLN A 95 -1.76 12.03 -8.83
CA GLN A 95 -2.76 11.07 -9.31
C GLN A 95 -2.56 9.68 -8.68
N VAL A 96 -1.31 9.26 -8.49
CA VAL A 96 -0.97 8.00 -7.79
C VAL A 96 -1.41 8.07 -6.33
N ALA A 97 -1.17 9.19 -5.65
CA ALA A 97 -1.60 9.41 -4.27
C ALA A 97 -3.13 9.36 -4.14
N ASP A 98 -3.84 10.02 -5.04
CA ASP A 98 -5.32 10.02 -5.07
C ASP A 98 -5.86 8.60 -5.32
N ALA A 99 -5.32 7.88 -6.29
CA ALA A 99 -5.70 6.50 -6.60
C ALA A 99 -5.48 5.53 -5.42
N ALA A 100 -4.48 5.80 -4.59
CA ALA A 100 -4.19 5.03 -3.38
C ALA A 100 -4.97 5.53 -2.13
N GLY A 101 -5.87 6.49 -2.29
CA GLY A 101 -6.72 7.00 -1.23
C GLY A 101 -5.99 7.85 -0.19
N PHE A 102 -4.99 8.63 -0.59
CA PHE A 102 -4.31 9.59 0.28
C PHE A 102 -4.87 10.99 0.09
N GLU A 103 -5.12 11.66 1.19
CA GLU A 103 -5.64 13.04 1.20
C GLU A 103 -4.61 14.09 0.75
N SER A 104 -3.32 13.73 0.80
CA SER A 104 -2.24 14.65 0.41
C SER A 104 -1.04 13.90 -0.15
N LEU A 105 -0.32 14.57 -1.04
CA LEU A 105 0.95 14.08 -1.58
C LEU A 105 2.00 13.86 -0.47
N SER A 106 1.99 14.70 0.56
CA SER A 106 2.88 14.56 1.72
C SER A 106 2.63 13.29 2.52
N ALA A 107 1.37 12.94 2.77
CA ALA A 107 0.98 11.71 3.44
C ALA A 107 1.38 10.48 2.60
N PHE A 108 1.11 10.53 1.29
CA PHE A 108 1.52 9.52 0.34
C PHE A 108 3.04 9.32 0.32
N SER A 109 3.82 10.41 0.23
CA SER A 109 5.28 10.35 0.17
C SER A 109 5.87 9.69 1.42
N ARG A 110 5.37 10.02 2.60
CA ARG A 110 5.81 9.40 3.87
C ARG A 110 5.46 7.91 3.91
N TRP A 111 4.24 7.56 3.52
CA TRP A 111 3.83 6.18 3.43
C TRP A 111 4.67 5.40 2.40
N PHE A 112 4.89 5.97 1.23
CA PHE A 112 5.67 5.36 0.16
C PHE A 112 7.10 5.05 0.63
N GLN A 113 7.75 6.02 1.25
CA GLN A 113 9.11 5.85 1.76
C GLN A 113 9.19 4.74 2.82
N ARG A 114 8.18 4.61 3.69
CA ARG A 114 8.12 3.53 4.67
C ARG A 114 7.89 2.16 4.03
N SER A 115 7.04 2.10 3.01
CA SER A 115 6.62 0.85 2.37
C SER A 115 7.65 0.34 1.35
N PHE A 116 8.34 1.24 0.65
CA PHE A 116 9.25 0.89 -0.43
C PHE A 116 10.73 1.19 -0.12
N GLY A 117 11.02 1.86 0.97
CA GLY A 117 12.39 2.20 1.38
C GLY A 117 13.07 3.28 0.53
N CYS A 118 12.33 3.91 -0.40
CA CYS A 118 12.80 5.00 -1.25
C CYS A 118 11.69 6.00 -1.52
N THR A 119 12.02 7.17 -2.06
CA THR A 119 11.01 8.15 -2.46
C THR A 119 10.29 7.72 -3.73
N ALA A 120 9.04 8.13 -3.90
CA ALA A 120 8.27 7.86 -5.11
C ALA A 120 8.92 8.47 -6.36
N SER A 121 9.51 9.66 -6.24
CA SER A 121 10.28 10.30 -7.31
C SER A 121 11.54 9.51 -7.66
N GLY A 122 12.26 9.00 -6.65
CA GLY A 122 13.43 8.14 -6.85
C GLY A 122 13.08 6.81 -7.51
N TRP A 123 11.94 6.21 -7.15
CA TRP A 123 11.42 5.02 -7.80
C TRP A 123 11.19 5.24 -9.29
N ARG A 124 10.49 6.33 -9.64
CA ARG A 124 10.21 6.67 -11.03
C ARG A 124 11.47 6.94 -11.83
N ALA A 125 12.40 7.72 -11.29
CA ALA A 125 13.71 8.02 -11.92
C ALA A 125 14.50 6.73 -12.18
N HIS A 126 14.41 5.74 -11.31
CA HIS A 126 15.05 4.44 -11.49
C HIS A 126 14.43 3.62 -12.64
N GLN A 127 13.12 3.68 -12.80
CA GLN A 127 12.44 3.02 -13.93
C GLN A 127 12.76 3.68 -15.27
N GLU A 128 12.95 4.99 -15.28
CA GLU A 128 13.34 5.76 -16.48
C GLU A 128 14.84 5.63 -16.82
N GLY A 129 15.59 4.79 -16.11
CA GLY A 129 17.00 4.54 -16.35
C GLY A 129 17.95 5.63 -15.84
N MET A 130 17.46 6.54 -15.01
CA MET A 130 18.31 7.54 -14.36
C MET A 130 19.02 6.93 -13.13
N PRO A 131 20.34 7.16 -12.97
CA PRO A 131 21.08 6.60 -11.82
C PRO A 131 20.57 7.20 -10.50
N LEU A 132 20.25 6.33 -9.55
CA LEU A 132 19.83 6.62 -8.17
C LEU A 132 20.88 7.36 -7.31
N VAL A 133 21.93 7.88 -7.89
CA VAL A 133 23.11 8.40 -7.18
C VAL A 133 22.79 9.56 -6.20
N ARG A 134 21.65 10.23 -6.36
CA ARG A 134 21.27 11.33 -5.47
C ARG A 134 20.31 10.97 -4.33
N ALA A 135 19.61 9.86 -4.44
CA ALA A 135 18.68 9.43 -3.38
C ALA A 135 19.40 8.72 -2.22
N SER A 136 20.54 8.09 -2.49
CA SER A 136 21.32 7.37 -1.47
C SER A 136 22.11 8.30 -0.53
N ALA A 137 22.40 9.53 -0.92
CA ALA A 137 23.11 10.48 -0.06
C ALA A 137 22.23 11.06 1.07
N GLN A 138 20.92 10.97 0.97
CA GLN A 138 19.99 11.45 2.00
C GLN A 138 19.39 10.31 2.85
N ALA A 139 19.62 9.07 2.50
CA ALA A 139 19.17 7.90 3.26
C ALA A 139 20.05 7.58 4.48
N GLY A 140 21.08 8.35 4.73
CA GLY A 140 22.02 8.15 5.84
C GLY A 140 21.49 8.48 7.24
N SER A 141 20.24 8.84 7.38
CA SER A 141 19.60 9.09 8.67
C SER A 141 18.23 8.44 8.68
N MET A 142 18.19 7.12 8.77
CA MET A 142 16.99 6.45 9.21
C MET A 142 16.89 6.56 10.73
N PRO A 143 16.02 7.38 11.29
CA PRO A 143 15.68 7.23 12.68
C PRO A 143 14.99 5.87 12.84
N MET A 144 15.49 5.09 13.78
CA MET A 144 14.84 3.88 14.26
C MET A 144 13.34 4.09 14.28
N LEU A 145 12.62 3.26 13.56
CA LEU A 145 11.17 3.21 13.52
C LEU A 145 10.65 3.05 14.94
N SER A 146 10.37 4.15 15.60
CA SER A 146 9.52 4.11 16.77
C SER A 146 8.11 3.75 16.30
N ASN A 147 7.55 2.78 16.95
CA ASN A 147 6.30 2.06 16.80
C ASN A 147 5.02 2.95 16.75
N SER A 148 5.06 4.09 16.08
CA SER A 148 3.92 5.01 15.97
C SER A 148 3.09 4.83 14.69
N ALA A 149 3.34 3.78 13.93
CA ALA A 149 2.56 3.45 12.73
C ALA A 149 1.10 3.04 13.06
N SER A 150 0.80 2.72 14.31
CA SER A 150 -0.55 2.33 14.74
C SER A 150 -1.54 3.48 14.92
N ARG A 151 -1.10 4.72 14.84
CA ARG A 151 -1.98 5.89 15.01
C ARG A 151 -2.78 6.29 13.78
N TRP A 152 -2.39 5.81 12.63
CA TRP A 152 -3.00 6.22 11.36
C TRP A 152 -4.08 5.26 10.85
N TRP A 153 -4.32 4.17 11.59
CA TRP A 153 -5.18 3.07 11.17
C TRP A 153 -6.40 2.85 12.09
N GLN A 154 -6.62 3.75 13.04
CA GLN A 154 -7.82 3.70 13.89
C GLN A 154 -8.95 4.51 13.29
#